data_8ed3fd661bc95babbc07b7fe6c331992
#
_entry.id   8ed3fd661bc95babbc07b7fe6c331992
#
_cell.length_a   1.000
_cell.length_b   1.000
_cell.length_c   1.000
_cell.angle_alpha   90.00
_cell.angle_beta   90.00
_cell.angle_gamma   90.00
#
_symmetry.space_group_name_H-M   'P 1'
#
loop_
_entity.id
_entity.type
_entity.pdbx_description
1 polymer ?
#
loop_
_entity_poly.entity_id
_entity_poly.type
_entity_poly.pdbx_seq_one_letter_code
_entity_poly.pdbx_strand_id
1 'polypeptide(L)'
;MTTPIIVWLRRDLRLADQPAFRAAAAQGTVIPVYVLDDEGAKHRRMGAASRWWLHYSLASLAADLEQAGSRLILRRGKSEDVLAALAAETGARAVHAMHHVEPWWRNAERAVGKVLDLTLHHGLYLAPPGSVLTGGGTPFKIYTPFWRALQERMPPAPPLPAPKLTAPESWPASERLEDWGLLPTKPDWAGGMRAEWTPGEGGAAERLETFVRRAARYAERRNLPAMLGTSRLSPHLHFGEVSPAQVWHAVAGAGGSVSTFLGELGWRDYAANVI
;
A
#
# COMPACT_ATOMS: atom_id res chain seq x y z
N MET A 1 15.63 9.09 -26.11
CA MET A 1 14.58 8.28 -25.45
C MET A 1 15.01 8.09 -24.00
N THR A 2 14.13 8.38 -23.04
CA THR A 2 14.39 8.13 -21.61
C THR A 2 14.18 6.64 -21.34
N THR A 3 15.11 6.01 -20.61
CA THR A 3 15.00 4.58 -20.24
C THR A 3 13.77 4.38 -19.35
N PRO A 4 12.89 3.41 -19.66
CA PRO A 4 11.74 3.12 -18.82
C PRO A 4 12.15 2.64 -17.42
N ILE A 5 11.32 2.97 -16.44
CA ILE A 5 11.49 2.58 -15.03
C ILE A 5 10.24 1.83 -14.59
N ILE A 6 10.45 0.65 -14.02
CA ILE A 6 9.37 -0.18 -13.49
C ILE A 6 9.01 0.30 -12.08
N VAL A 7 7.72 0.49 -11.80
CA VAL A 7 7.20 0.63 -10.44
C VAL A 7 6.48 -0.67 -10.08
N TRP A 8 7.10 -1.46 -9.21
CA TRP A 8 6.57 -2.74 -8.76
C TRP A 8 5.64 -2.54 -7.56
N LEU A 9 4.34 -2.72 -7.80
CA LEU A 9 3.26 -2.56 -6.83
C LEU A 9 2.91 -3.88 -6.14
N ARG A 10 2.52 -3.78 -4.88
CA ARG A 10 2.05 -4.92 -4.05
C ARG A 10 0.89 -4.51 -3.16
N ARG A 11 1.12 -4.11 -1.92
CA ARG A 11 0.12 -3.55 -0.98
C ARG A 11 0.35 -2.05 -0.79
N ASP A 12 0.41 -1.34 -1.89
CA ASP A 12 0.70 0.09 -1.99
C ASP A 12 -0.08 0.70 -3.17
N LEU A 13 -1.37 0.31 -3.27
CA LEU A 13 -2.24 0.52 -4.43
C LEU A 13 -2.87 1.93 -4.41
N ARG A 14 -2.03 2.96 -4.55
CA ARG A 14 -2.41 4.37 -4.64
C ARG A 14 -1.43 5.18 -5.49
N LEU A 15 -1.83 6.37 -5.93
CA LEU A 15 -0.99 7.34 -6.62
C LEU A 15 -0.52 8.47 -5.70
N ALA A 16 -1.41 9.00 -4.85
CA ALA A 16 -1.04 10.05 -3.90
C ALA A 16 -0.16 9.51 -2.78
N ASP A 17 0.81 10.32 -2.35
CA ASP A 17 1.75 9.99 -1.28
C ASP A 17 2.46 8.63 -1.47
N GLN A 18 2.86 8.35 -2.73
CA GLN A 18 3.51 7.10 -3.13
C GLN A 18 4.96 7.38 -3.59
N PRO A 19 5.94 7.18 -2.70
CA PRO A 19 7.34 7.53 -2.96
C PRO A 19 7.97 6.82 -4.15
N ALA A 20 7.61 5.55 -4.42
CA ALA A 20 8.16 4.82 -5.56
C ALA A 20 7.71 5.42 -6.89
N PHE A 21 6.43 5.80 -7.04
CA PHE A 21 5.96 6.52 -8.21
C PHE A 21 6.64 7.87 -8.38
N ARG A 22 6.79 8.62 -7.29
CA ARG A 22 7.44 9.93 -7.32
C ARG A 22 8.90 9.84 -7.75
N ALA A 23 9.65 8.88 -7.20
CA ALA A 23 11.05 8.69 -7.54
C ALA A 23 11.22 8.23 -8.99
N ALA A 24 10.39 7.30 -9.48
CA ALA A 24 10.42 6.84 -10.86
C ALA A 24 10.03 7.98 -11.84
N ALA A 25 8.98 8.75 -11.55
CA ALA A 25 8.52 9.85 -12.39
C ALA A 25 9.57 10.98 -12.52
N ALA A 26 10.41 11.18 -11.51
CA ALA A 26 11.49 12.15 -11.55
C ALA A 26 12.66 11.72 -12.46
N GLN A 27 12.76 10.43 -12.81
CA GLN A 27 13.87 9.86 -13.57
C GLN A 27 13.52 9.57 -15.03
N GLY A 28 12.25 9.30 -15.36
CA GLY A 28 11.89 8.97 -16.74
C GLY A 28 10.46 8.50 -16.94
N THR A 29 10.28 7.69 -17.99
CA THR A 29 8.98 7.07 -18.27
C THR A 29 8.70 5.93 -17.29
N VAL A 30 7.43 5.79 -16.87
CA VAL A 30 7.04 4.88 -15.78
C VAL A 30 6.18 3.75 -16.30
N ILE A 31 6.54 2.52 -15.93
CA ILE A 31 5.74 1.31 -16.19
C ILE A 31 5.26 0.76 -14.84
N PRO A 32 4.03 1.09 -14.43
CA PRO A 32 3.42 0.49 -13.23
C PRO A 32 3.08 -0.97 -13.49
N VAL A 33 3.53 -1.87 -12.61
CA VAL A 33 3.23 -3.29 -12.71
C VAL A 33 2.77 -3.86 -11.38
N TYR A 34 1.71 -4.66 -11.40
CA TYR A 34 1.33 -5.54 -10.32
C TYR A 34 1.61 -6.98 -10.71
N VAL A 35 2.34 -7.70 -9.88
CA VAL A 35 2.63 -9.13 -10.07
C VAL A 35 1.83 -9.94 -9.06
N LEU A 36 0.91 -10.78 -9.53
CA LEU A 36 0.22 -11.75 -8.68
C LEU A 36 1.12 -12.96 -8.45
N ASP A 37 1.87 -12.91 -7.34
CA ASP A 37 2.77 -13.96 -6.91
C ASP A 37 2.09 -14.80 -5.81
N ASP A 38 1.43 -15.88 -6.20
CA ASP A 38 0.80 -16.82 -5.28
C ASP A 38 1.77 -17.88 -4.74
N GLU A 39 2.98 -17.98 -5.28
CA GLU A 39 3.97 -18.99 -4.89
C GLU A 39 4.84 -18.51 -3.73
N GLY A 40 5.26 -17.26 -3.74
CA GLY A 40 6.16 -16.68 -2.74
C GLY A 40 5.63 -16.76 -1.31
N ALA A 41 4.32 -16.59 -1.13
CA ALA A 41 3.67 -16.65 0.18
C ALA A 41 3.42 -18.08 0.70
N LYS A 42 3.61 -19.13 -0.11
CA LYS A 42 3.43 -20.56 0.25
C LYS A 42 2.05 -20.79 0.93
N HIS A 43 2.07 -21.23 2.21
CA HIS A 43 0.85 -21.47 3.01
C HIS A 43 0.13 -20.19 3.46
N ARG A 44 0.70 -19.02 3.24
CA ARG A 44 0.11 -17.71 3.52
C ARG A 44 -0.48 -17.04 2.29
N ARG A 45 -0.96 -17.83 1.33
CA ARG A 45 -1.66 -17.31 0.15
C ARG A 45 -2.83 -16.43 0.55
N MET A 46 -3.11 -15.45 -0.28
CA MET A 46 -4.22 -14.52 -0.07
C MET A 46 -5.55 -15.26 -0.03
N GLY A 47 -6.33 -15.03 1.04
CA GLY A 47 -7.66 -15.60 1.20
C GLY A 47 -8.70 -14.96 0.27
N ALA A 48 -9.87 -15.59 0.14
CA ALA A 48 -10.90 -15.19 -0.81
C ALA A 48 -11.40 -13.75 -0.64
N ALA A 49 -11.64 -13.28 0.59
CA ALA A 49 -12.04 -11.90 0.85
C ALA A 49 -10.96 -10.88 0.45
N SER A 50 -9.69 -11.20 0.69
CA SER A 50 -8.58 -10.35 0.26
C SER A 50 -8.41 -10.35 -1.26
N ARG A 51 -8.66 -11.48 -1.94
CA ARG A 51 -8.67 -11.56 -3.42
C ARG A 51 -9.79 -10.72 -4.01
N TRP A 52 -11.00 -10.77 -3.41
CA TRP A 52 -12.11 -9.90 -3.79
C TRP A 52 -11.72 -8.42 -3.66
N TRP A 53 -11.11 -8.04 -2.55
CA TRP A 53 -10.64 -6.66 -2.33
C TRP A 53 -9.59 -6.27 -3.36
N LEU A 54 -8.59 -7.13 -3.58
CA LEU A 54 -7.53 -6.89 -4.55
C LEU A 54 -8.08 -6.63 -5.96
N HIS A 55 -9.08 -7.40 -6.39
CA HIS A 55 -9.69 -7.20 -7.71
C HIS A 55 -10.18 -5.76 -7.88
N TYR A 56 -11.00 -5.28 -6.96
CA TYR A 56 -11.55 -3.93 -7.05
C TYR A 56 -10.50 -2.84 -6.79
N SER A 57 -9.54 -3.07 -5.94
CA SER A 57 -8.41 -2.17 -5.72
C SER A 57 -7.56 -1.99 -6.98
N LEU A 58 -7.25 -3.09 -7.69
CA LEU A 58 -6.52 -3.04 -8.96
C LEU A 58 -7.35 -2.39 -10.08
N ALA A 59 -8.65 -2.65 -10.14
CA ALA A 59 -9.54 -2.01 -11.11
C ALA A 59 -9.60 -0.48 -10.89
N SER A 60 -9.71 -0.04 -9.62
CA SER A 60 -9.68 1.38 -9.27
C SER A 60 -8.34 2.01 -9.66
N LEU A 61 -7.22 1.39 -9.27
CA LEU A 61 -5.88 1.91 -9.60
C LEU A 61 -5.62 1.96 -11.11
N ALA A 62 -6.13 0.98 -11.87
CA ALA A 62 -6.02 0.99 -13.33
C ALA A 62 -6.75 2.20 -13.94
N ALA A 63 -7.97 2.48 -13.46
CA ALA A 63 -8.75 3.64 -13.91
C ALA A 63 -8.05 4.97 -13.54
N ASP A 64 -7.50 5.08 -12.33
CA ASP A 64 -6.77 6.27 -11.88
C ASP A 64 -5.50 6.50 -12.72
N LEU A 65 -4.77 5.43 -13.05
CA LEU A 65 -3.60 5.48 -13.93
C LEU A 65 -3.97 5.89 -15.36
N GLU A 66 -5.08 5.38 -15.89
CA GLU A 66 -5.58 5.78 -17.22
C GLU A 66 -5.95 7.27 -17.26
N GLN A 67 -6.61 7.78 -16.23
CA GLN A 67 -6.89 9.21 -16.10
C GLN A 67 -5.61 10.06 -16.01
N ALA A 68 -4.56 9.50 -15.40
CA ALA A 68 -3.24 10.14 -15.34
C ALA A 68 -2.41 9.98 -16.64
N GLY A 69 -2.98 9.41 -17.71
CA GLY A 69 -2.30 9.16 -18.99
C GLY A 69 -1.29 8.01 -18.94
N SER A 70 -1.46 7.07 -18.00
CA SER A 70 -0.60 5.90 -17.79
C SER A 70 -1.42 4.62 -17.90
N ARG A 71 -0.82 3.46 -17.58
CA ARG A 71 -1.49 2.17 -17.64
C ARG A 71 -0.93 1.21 -16.58
N LEU A 72 -1.80 0.44 -15.92
CA LEU A 72 -1.40 -0.66 -15.04
C LEU A 72 -1.09 -1.92 -15.86
N ILE A 73 0.11 -2.46 -15.70
CA ILE A 73 0.50 -3.75 -16.28
C ILE A 73 0.24 -4.84 -15.25
N LEU A 74 -0.45 -5.88 -15.67
CA LEU A 74 -0.82 -7.03 -14.84
C LEU A 74 -0.10 -8.28 -15.32
N ARG A 75 0.59 -8.97 -14.43
CA ARG A 75 1.34 -10.22 -14.72
C ARG A 75 1.18 -11.21 -13.57
N ARG A 76 1.29 -12.50 -13.85
CA ARG A 76 1.32 -13.59 -12.85
C ARG A 76 2.63 -14.34 -12.88
N GLY A 77 3.05 -14.82 -11.73
CA GLY A 77 4.23 -15.68 -11.58
C GLY A 77 5.13 -15.21 -10.44
N LYS A 78 6.32 -15.78 -10.36
CA LYS A 78 7.32 -15.34 -9.39
C LYS A 78 7.80 -13.94 -9.71
N SER A 79 7.85 -13.09 -8.70
CA SER A 79 8.12 -11.67 -8.88
C SER A 79 9.45 -11.42 -9.59
N GLU A 80 10.52 -12.14 -9.23
CA GLU A 80 11.84 -11.98 -9.85
C GLU A 80 11.86 -12.35 -11.33
N ASP A 81 11.20 -13.45 -11.71
CA ASP A 81 11.17 -13.91 -13.10
C ASP A 81 10.33 -12.96 -13.98
N VAL A 82 9.16 -12.55 -13.47
CA VAL A 82 8.25 -11.64 -14.17
C VAL A 82 8.88 -10.27 -14.38
N LEU A 83 9.52 -9.71 -13.35
CA LEU A 83 10.15 -8.40 -13.45
C LEU A 83 11.39 -8.41 -14.33
N ALA A 84 12.18 -9.49 -14.31
CA ALA A 84 13.31 -9.64 -15.23
C ALA A 84 12.86 -9.75 -16.70
N ALA A 85 11.79 -10.52 -16.97
CA ALA A 85 11.21 -10.62 -18.30
C ALA A 85 10.65 -9.26 -18.77
N LEU A 86 9.93 -8.54 -17.91
CA LEU A 86 9.38 -7.21 -18.21
C LEU A 86 10.51 -6.20 -18.48
N ALA A 87 11.58 -6.24 -17.71
CA ALA A 87 12.76 -5.39 -17.92
C ALA A 87 13.43 -5.66 -19.28
N ALA A 88 13.57 -6.93 -19.64
CA ALA A 88 14.10 -7.32 -20.96
C ALA A 88 13.18 -6.88 -22.12
N GLU A 89 11.85 -7.01 -21.96
CA GLU A 89 10.86 -6.61 -22.96
C GLU A 89 10.85 -5.09 -23.21
N THR A 90 11.05 -4.29 -22.15
CA THR A 90 10.89 -2.83 -22.19
C THR A 90 12.21 -2.06 -22.25
N GLY A 91 13.32 -2.72 -22.01
CA GLY A 91 14.62 -2.08 -21.85
C GLY A 91 14.78 -1.35 -20.50
N ALA A 92 13.86 -1.55 -19.56
CA ALA A 92 13.97 -0.98 -18.22
C ALA A 92 15.18 -1.55 -17.48
N ARG A 93 15.88 -0.71 -16.71
CA ARG A 93 17.06 -1.12 -15.93
C ARG A 93 16.84 -0.98 -14.44
N ALA A 94 15.96 -0.09 -14.03
CA ALA A 94 15.66 0.21 -12.64
C ALA A 94 14.22 -0.18 -12.28
N VAL A 95 14.06 -0.66 -11.05
CA VAL A 95 12.78 -0.97 -10.42
C VAL A 95 12.65 -0.16 -9.13
N HIS A 96 11.57 0.59 -8.98
CA HIS A 96 11.21 1.23 -7.73
C HIS A 96 10.05 0.48 -7.07
N ALA A 97 10.13 0.23 -5.77
CA ALA A 97 9.07 -0.44 -5.02
C ALA A 97 8.99 0.06 -3.58
N MET A 98 7.85 -0.10 -2.94
CA MET A 98 7.73 0.14 -1.50
C MET A 98 8.31 -1.03 -0.71
N HIS A 99 9.02 -0.76 0.38
CA HIS A 99 9.57 -1.82 1.24
C HIS A 99 8.46 -2.47 2.09
N HIS A 100 8.40 -3.79 2.07
CA HIS A 100 7.49 -4.60 2.88
C HIS A 100 8.24 -5.41 3.93
N VAL A 101 7.60 -5.64 5.09
CA VAL A 101 8.24 -6.33 6.23
C VAL A 101 7.98 -7.83 6.26
N GLU A 102 6.94 -8.31 5.61
CA GLU A 102 6.58 -9.72 5.60
C GLU A 102 7.69 -10.57 4.96
N PRO A 103 8.05 -11.71 5.58
CA PRO A 103 9.20 -12.51 5.16
C PRO A 103 9.20 -12.91 3.68
N TRP A 104 8.04 -13.22 3.10
CA TRP A 104 7.93 -13.57 1.68
C TRP A 104 8.21 -12.37 0.76
N TRP A 105 7.74 -11.15 1.12
CA TRP A 105 8.05 -9.95 0.35
C TRP A 105 9.52 -9.56 0.46
N ARG A 106 10.12 -9.68 1.65
CA ARG A 106 11.56 -9.47 1.84
C ARG A 106 12.40 -10.47 1.04
N ASN A 107 11.92 -11.71 0.90
CA ASN A 107 12.57 -12.70 0.05
C ASN A 107 12.47 -12.32 -1.43
N ALA A 108 11.29 -11.91 -1.90
CA ALA A 108 11.07 -11.44 -3.26
C ALA A 108 11.91 -10.17 -3.57
N GLU A 109 11.95 -9.19 -2.67
CA GLU A 109 12.79 -7.99 -2.79
C GLU A 109 14.29 -8.36 -2.96
N ARG A 110 14.77 -9.30 -2.14
CA ARG A 110 16.15 -9.78 -2.27
C ARG A 110 16.42 -10.53 -3.58
N ALA A 111 15.44 -11.31 -4.05
CA ALA A 111 15.56 -12.03 -5.31
C ALA A 111 15.57 -11.07 -6.51
N VAL A 112 14.67 -10.10 -6.55
CA VAL A 112 14.62 -9.04 -7.57
C VAL A 112 15.89 -8.21 -7.56
N GLY A 113 16.38 -7.79 -6.38
CA GLY A 113 17.61 -7.00 -6.24
C GLY A 113 18.90 -7.71 -6.67
N LYS A 114 18.86 -9.04 -6.90
CA LYS A 114 20.00 -9.78 -7.49
C LYS A 114 20.05 -9.69 -9.02
N VAL A 115 18.92 -9.41 -9.66
CA VAL A 115 18.80 -9.45 -11.13
C VAL A 115 18.48 -8.08 -11.74
N LEU A 116 17.98 -7.13 -10.95
CA LEU A 116 17.63 -5.77 -11.38
C LEU A 116 18.12 -4.73 -10.36
N ASP A 117 18.30 -3.49 -10.79
CA ASP A 117 18.57 -2.36 -9.90
C ASP A 117 17.29 -1.97 -9.16
N LEU A 118 17.12 -2.52 -7.96
CA LEU A 118 15.94 -2.33 -7.12
C LEU A 118 16.17 -1.27 -6.05
N THR A 119 15.41 -0.19 -6.14
CA THR A 119 15.33 0.84 -5.09
C THR A 119 14.06 0.67 -4.26
N LEU A 120 14.22 0.47 -2.95
CA LEU A 120 13.13 0.34 -2.00
C LEU A 120 12.82 1.66 -1.31
N HIS A 121 11.54 1.98 -1.19
CA HIS A 121 11.03 3.21 -0.56
C HIS A 121 10.20 2.90 0.67
N HIS A 122 10.18 3.83 1.63
CA HIS A 122 9.34 3.78 2.82
C HIS A 122 8.11 4.70 2.65
N GLY A 123 7.01 4.43 3.38
CA GLY A 123 5.75 5.19 3.30
C GLY A 123 4.52 4.33 3.55
N LEU A 124 4.72 3.06 3.92
CA LEU A 124 3.65 2.16 4.36
C LEU A 124 3.40 2.22 5.88
N TYR A 125 4.28 2.90 6.61
CA TYR A 125 4.25 3.07 8.07
C TYR A 125 4.55 4.54 8.41
N LEU A 126 4.27 4.96 9.65
CA LEU A 126 4.58 6.31 10.13
C LEU A 126 6.08 6.57 10.21
N ALA A 127 6.85 5.53 10.54
CA ALA A 127 8.31 5.53 10.48
C ALA A 127 8.81 4.28 9.75
N PRO A 128 9.99 4.32 9.10
CA PRO A 128 10.56 3.14 8.50
C PRO A 128 10.68 1.99 9.51
N PRO A 129 10.18 0.78 9.21
CA PRO A 129 10.34 -0.37 10.10
C PRO A 129 11.80 -0.61 10.48
N GLY A 130 12.05 -0.90 11.75
CA GLY A 130 13.40 -1.06 12.28
C GLY A 130 14.14 0.24 12.57
N SER A 131 13.56 1.42 12.30
CA SER A 131 14.22 2.71 12.58
C SER A 131 13.97 3.24 14.00
N VAL A 132 12.88 2.81 14.66
CA VAL A 132 12.54 3.23 16.04
C VAL A 132 13.17 2.24 17.01
N LEU A 133 14.29 2.63 17.60
CA LEU A 133 15.12 1.78 18.45
C LEU A 133 15.25 2.37 19.87
N THR A 134 15.56 1.50 20.82
CA THR A 134 15.92 1.90 22.19
C THR A 134 17.23 2.71 22.19
N GLY A 135 17.55 3.39 23.27
CA GLY A 135 18.85 4.07 23.44
C GLY A 135 20.08 3.15 23.28
N GLY A 136 19.91 1.85 23.44
CA GLY A 136 20.95 0.83 23.17
C GLY A 136 20.96 0.28 21.75
N GLY A 137 20.17 0.85 20.80
CA GLY A 137 20.14 0.43 19.39
C GLY A 137 19.40 -0.88 19.14
N THR A 138 18.55 -1.35 20.05
CA THR A 138 17.78 -2.57 19.90
C THR A 138 16.29 -2.29 19.68
N PRO A 139 15.53 -3.20 19.00
CA PRO A 139 14.09 -3.03 18.86
C PRO A 139 13.37 -3.03 20.22
N PHE A 140 12.30 -2.26 20.30
CA PHE A 140 11.41 -2.28 21.46
C PHE A 140 10.61 -3.58 21.52
N LYS A 141 10.54 -4.18 22.72
CA LYS A 141 9.77 -5.41 22.99
C LYS A 141 8.37 -5.13 23.55
N ILE A 142 8.08 -3.88 23.89
CA ILE A 142 6.83 -3.44 24.54
C ILE A 142 6.33 -2.18 23.83
N TYR A 143 5.02 -2.11 23.58
CA TYR A 143 4.39 -1.02 22.82
C TYR A 143 4.56 0.36 23.46
N THR A 144 4.31 0.51 24.75
CA THR A 144 4.29 1.85 25.39
C THR A 144 5.61 2.64 25.22
N PRO A 145 6.80 2.06 25.47
CA PRO A 145 8.04 2.77 25.21
C PRO A 145 8.31 2.98 23.72
N PHE A 146 7.90 2.03 22.84
CA PHE A 146 7.95 2.21 21.39
C PHE A 146 7.13 3.43 20.96
N TRP A 147 5.87 3.50 21.43
CA TRP A 147 4.97 4.59 21.09
C TRP A 147 5.53 5.95 21.53
N ARG A 148 6.10 6.06 22.72
CA ARG A 148 6.76 7.30 23.17
C ARG A 148 7.88 7.72 22.24
N ALA A 149 8.76 6.80 21.87
CA ALA A 149 9.87 7.08 20.96
C ALA A 149 9.38 7.41 19.53
N LEU A 150 8.29 6.78 19.07
CA LEU A 150 7.67 7.13 17.78
C LEU A 150 7.07 8.53 17.81
N GLN A 151 6.39 8.92 18.91
CA GLN A 151 5.77 10.24 19.05
C GLN A 151 6.79 11.40 18.96
N GLU A 152 8.04 11.19 19.36
CA GLU A 152 9.12 12.18 19.21
C GLU A 152 9.44 12.49 17.73
N ARG A 153 9.02 11.64 16.81
CA ARG A 153 9.20 11.78 15.35
C ARG A 153 7.95 12.26 14.63
N MET A 154 6.87 12.51 15.37
CA MET A 154 5.60 12.92 14.79
C MET A 154 5.45 14.45 14.82
N PRO A 155 4.67 15.03 13.89
CA PRO A 155 3.93 14.35 12.82
C PRO A 155 4.87 13.78 11.72
N PRO A 156 4.41 12.80 10.95
CA PRO A 156 5.13 12.36 9.75
C PRO A 156 5.19 13.50 8.72
N ALA A 157 6.06 13.38 7.73
CA ALA A 157 6.11 14.35 6.64
C ALA A 157 4.71 14.52 6.00
N PRO A 158 4.34 15.75 5.59
CA PRO A 158 3.07 15.99 4.92
C PRO A 158 2.92 15.10 3.68
N PRO A 159 1.72 14.51 3.44
CA PRO A 159 1.48 13.69 2.28
C PRO A 159 1.61 14.52 1.00
N LEU A 160 2.16 13.92 -0.04
CA LEU A 160 2.39 14.58 -1.32
C LEU A 160 1.32 14.17 -2.34
N PRO A 161 0.92 15.07 -3.25
CA PRO A 161 -0.02 14.73 -4.31
C PRO A 161 0.57 13.67 -5.26
N ALA A 162 -0.31 13.03 -6.04
CA ALA A 162 0.10 12.12 -7.10
C ALA A 162 1.08 12.81 -8.06
N PRO A 163 2.19 12.15 -8.44
CA PRO A 163 3.12 12.71 -9.40
C PRO A 163 2.53 12.70 -10.81
N LYS A 164 2.97 13.65 -11.64
CA LYS A 164 2.71 13.55 -13.09
C LYS A 164 3.55 12.41 -13.65
N LEU A 165 2.89 11.45 -14.30
CA LEU A 165 3.55 10.31 -14.93
C LEU A 165 3.82 10.60 -16.41
N THR A 166 4.94 10.09 -16.91
CA THR A 166 5.25 10.07 -18.34
C THR A 166 5.13 8.63 -18.84
N ALA A 167 4.25 8.40 -19.79
CA ALA A 167 4.03 7.09 -20.40
C ALA A 167 5.19 6.70 -21.34
N PRO A 168 5.49 5.38 -21.49
CA PRO A 168 6.39 4.90 -22.53
C PRO A 168 5.76 5.04 -23.91
N GLU A 169 6.56 5.03 -24.97
CA GLU A 169 6.09 5.10 -26.37
C GLU A 169 5.23 3.87 -26.75
N SER A 170 5.56 2.73 -26.19
CA SER A 170 4.80 1.48 -26.35
C SER A 170 4.65 0.76 -25.02
N TRP A 171 3.48 0.20 -24.80
CA TRP A 171 3.18 -0.54 -23.59
C TRP A 171 3.50 -2.04 -23.76
N PRO A 172 4.13 -2.67 -22.74
CA PRO A 172 4.30 -4.11 -22.75
C PRO A 172 2.94 -4.81 -22.64
N ALA A 173 2.91 -6.10 -22.98
CA ALA A 173 1.71 -6.90 -22.84
C ALA A 173 1.24 -6.94 -21.38
N SER A 174 -0.07 -6.98 -21.18
CA SER A 174 -0.73 -7.08 -19.87
C SER A 174 -1.79 -8.16 -19.89
N GLU A 175 -1.88 -8.94 -18.81
CA GLU A 175 -3.01 -9.83 -18.60
C GLU A 175 -4.28 -9.03 -18.32
N ARG A 176 -5.43 -9.67 -18.47
CA ARG A 176 -6.72 -9.10 -18.08
C ARG A 176 -7.02 -9.48 -16.63
N LEU A 177 -7.52 -8.51 -15.87
CA LEU A 177 -7.83 -8.72 -14.44
C LEU A 177 -8.92 -9.77 -14.22
N GLU A 178 -9.89 -9.85 -15.13
CA GLU A 178 -10.99 -10.80 -15.09
C GLU A 178 -10.50 -12.26 -15.17
N ASP A 179 -9.42 -12.50 -15.91
CA ASP A 179 -8.83 -13.84 -16.11
C ASP A 179 -8.09 -14.36 -14.87
N TRP A 180 -7.94 -13.53 -13.82
CA TRP A 180 -7.30 -13.92 -12.58
C TRP A 180 -8.20 -14.70 -11.62
N GLY A 181 -9.50 -14.72 -11.85
CA GLY A 181 -10.44 -15.48 -11.03
C GLY A 181 -10.46 -15.06 -9.56
N LEU A 182 -10.26 -13.77 -9.27
CA LEU A 182 -10.20 -13.25 -7.91
C LEU A 182 -11.57 -13.12 -7.24
N LEU A 183 -12.64 -13.07 -8.04
CA LEU A 183 -14.00 -12.92 -7.56
C LEU A 183 -14.67 -14.29 -7.31
N PRO A 184 -15.56 -14.40 -6.29
CA PRO A 184 -16.34 -15.61 -6.08
C PRO A 184 -17.40 -15.78 -7.16
N THR A 185 -17.65 -17.03 -7.55
CA THR A 185 -18.67 -17.38 -8.57
C THR A 185 -19.81 -18.23 -7.99
N LYS A 186 -19.49 -19.34 -7.30
CA LYS A 186 -20.43 -20.27 -6.69
C LYS A 186 -19.89 -20.85 -5.37
N PRO A 187 -20.50 -20.52 -4.22
CA PRO A 187 -21.52 -19.47 -4.05
C PRO A 187 -20.92 -18.06 -4.15
N ASP A 188 -21.69 -17.10 -4.62
CA ASP A 188 -21.33 -15.70 -4.52
C ASP A 188 -21.63 -15.19 -3.09
N TRP A 189 -20.64 -15.28 -2.22
CA TRP A 189 -20.70 -14.84 -0.82
C TRP A 189 -20.41 -13.35 -0.63
N ALA A 190 -19.99 -12.62 -1.68
CA ALA A 190 -19.46 -11.26 -1.54
C ALA A 190 -20.54 -10.15 -1.55
N GLY A 191 -21.83 -10.49 -1.57
CA GLY A 191 -22.91 -9.51 -1.60
C GLY A 191 -22.84 -8.46 -0.49
N GLY A 192 -22.62 -8.89 0.76
CA GLY A 192 -22.44 -7.96 1.88
C GLY A 192 -21.18 -7.09 1.78
N MET A 193 -20.10 -7.62 1.21
CA MET A 193 -18.89 -6.84 0.98
C MET A 193 -19.12 -5.74 -0.06
N ARG A 194 -19.79 -6.06 -1.17
CA ARG A 194 -20.13 -5.08 -2.21
C ARG A 194 -21.02 -3.95 -1.72
N ALA A 195 -21.94 -4.25 -0.80
CA ALA A 195 -22.84 -3.24 -0.23
C ALA A 195 -22.11 -2.26 0.73
N GLU A 196 -21.05 -2.72 1.37
CA GLU A 196 -20.41 -2.01 2.49
C GLU A 196 -19.06 -1.37 2.15
N TRP A 197 -18.40 -1.82 1.10
CA TRP A 197 -17.01 -1.45 0.83
C TRP A 197 -16.79 -0.99 -0.60
N THR A 198 -16.03 0.09 -0.72
CA THR A 198 -15.53 0.64 -1.99
C THR A 198 -14.01 0.60 -1.95
N PRO A 199 -13.35 -0.51 -2.41
CA PRO A 199 -11.90 -0.56 -2.49
C PRO A 199 -11.33 0.50 -3.45
N GLY A 200 -10.06 0.87 -3.25
CA GLY A 200 -9.36 1.86 -4.04
C GLY A 200 -9.12 3.17 -3.31
N GLU A 201 -8.28 4.02 -3.87
CA GLU A 201 -7.83 5.29 -3.27
C GLU A 201 -9.02 6.24 -3.03
N GLY A 202 -9.97 6.33 -3.97
CA GLY A 202 -11.17 7.13 -3.84
C GLY A 202 -12.07 6.67 -2.67
N GLY A 203 -12.31 5.36 -2.54
CA GLY A 203 -13.08 4.80 -1.43
C GLY A 203 -12.38 4.99 -0.07
N ALA A 204 -11.05 4.91 -0.04
CA ALA A 204 -10.26 5.21 1.14
C ALA A 204 -10.40 6.68 1.57
N ALA A 205 -10.34 7.60 0.61
CA ALA A 205 -10.48 9.04 0.85
C ALA A 205 -11.87 9.39 1.41
N GLU A 206 -12.93 8.85 0.81
CA GLU A 206 -14.31 9.04 1.29
C GLU A 206 -14.51 8.50 2.72
N ARG A 207 -13.94 7.31 2.98
CA ARG A 207 -13.99 6.69 4.31
C ARG A 207 -13.24 7.52 5.34
N LEU A 208 -12.06 8.03 4.98
CA LEU A 208 -11.27 8.91 5.85
C LEU A 208 -11.99 10.21 6.15
N GLU A 209 -12.55 10.89 5.17
CA GLU A 209 -13.32 12.11 5.34
C GLU A 209 -14.53 11.90 6.27
N THR A 210 -15.26 10.80 6.05
CA THR A 210 -16.39 10.41 6.92
C THR A 210 -15.94 10.16 8.36
N PHE A 211 -14.79 9.55 8.56
CA PHE A 211 -14.24 9.28 9.89
C PHE A 211 -13.77 10.56 10.58
N VAL A 212 -13.09 11.47 9.88
CA VAL A 212 -12.59 12.75 10.42
C VAL A 212 -13.70 13.53 11.13
N ARG A 213 -14.91 13.59 10.56
CA ARG A 213 -16.07 14.25 11.15
C ARG A 213 -16.51 13.71 12.52
N ARG A 214 -16.07 12.51 12.90
CA ARG A 214 -16.43 11.82 14.16
C ARG A 214 -15.23 11.37 14.98
N ALA A 215 -14.01 11.65 14.52
CA ALA A 215 -12.76 11.18 15.12
C ALA A 215 -12.61 11.60 16.60
N ALA A 216 -13.09 12.78 16.96
CA ALA A 216 -13.07 13.28 18.34
C ALA A 216 -13.78 12.37 19.35
N ARG A 217 -14.77 11.57 18.89
CA ARG A 217 -15.53 10.62 19.74
C ARG A 217 -15.01 9.18 19.63
N TYR A 218 -13.89 8.96 18.98
CA TYR A 218 -13.38 7.62 18.74
C TYR A 218 -13.12 6.84 20.03
N ALA A 219 -12.47 7.46 21.02
CA ALA A 219 -12.15 6.83 22.30
C ALA A 219 -13.40 6.30 23.04
N GLU A 220 -14.52 7.05 22.97
CA GLU A 220 -15.78 6.69 23.62
C GLU A 220 -16.53 5.58 22.88
N ARG A 221 -16.46 5.58 21.54
CA ARG A 221 -17.34 4.77 20.69
C ARG A 221 -16.72 3.50 20.12
N ARG A 222 -15.39 3.43 20.08
CA ARG A 222 -14.67 2.31 19.45
C ARG A 222 -15.03 0.92 20.00
N ASN A 223 -15.38 0.86 21.28
CA ASN A 223 -15.67 -0.39 21.98
C ASN A 223 -17.16 -0.73 22.04
N LEU A 224 -18.02 0.06 21.35
CA LEU A 224 -19.46 -0.16 21.30
C LEU A 224 -19.84 -0.81 19.96
N PRO A 225 -20.06 -2.15 19.90
CA PRO A 225 -20.29 -2.86 18.63
C PRO A 225 -21.51 -2.39 17.85
N ALA A 226 -22.55 -1.90 18.54
CA ALA A 226 -23.77 -1.39 17.94
C ALA A 226 -23.63 0.02 17.30
N MET A 227 -22.46 0.65 17.44
CA MET A 227 -22.21 2.00 16.93
C MET A 227 -21.15 2.01 15.83
N LEU A 228 -21.31 2.90 14.86
CA LEU A 228 -20.28 3.18 13.85
C LEU A 228 -19.16 4.04 14.48
N GLY A 229 -18.44 3.47 15.46
CA GLY A 229 -17.43 4.14 16.27
C GLY A 229 -15.99 4.04 15.74
N THR A 230 -15.72 3.15 14.76
CA THR A 230 -14.38 2.92 14.22
C THR A 230 -14.17 3.60 12.86
N SER A 231 -12.92 3.75 12.43
CA SER A 231 -12.58 4.35 11.14
C SER A 231 -12.94 3.46 9.95
N ARG A 232 -12.89 2.14 10.14
CA ARG A 232 -13.00 1.15 9.07
C ARG A 232 -11.95 1.33 7.96
N LEU A 233 -10.77 1.89 8.29
CA LEU A 233 -9.65 2.10 7.36
C LEU A 233 -8.69 0.91 7.27
N SER A 234 -8.85 -0.12 8.10
CA SER A 234 -7.91 -1.25 8.14
C SER A 234 -7.69 -1.94 6.78
N PRO A 235 -8.72 -2.23 5.97
CA PRO A 235 -8.50 -2.80 4.65
C PRO A 235 -7.77 -1.85 3.71
N HIS A 236 -8.12 -0.56 3.70
CA HIS A 236 -7.47 0.45 2.87
C HIS A 236 -5.99 0.63 3.23
N LEU A 237 -5.66 0.66 4.52
CA LEU A 237 -4.27 0.67 5.00
C LEU A 237 -3.52 -0.63 4.67
N HIS A 238 -4.23 -1.78 4.68
CA HIS A 238 -3.65 -3.08 4.35
C HIS A 238 -3.27 -3.17 2.87
N PHE A 239 -4.11 -2.69 1.98
CA PHE A 239 -3.85 -2.66 0.54
C PHE A 239 -3.08 -1.40 0.10
N GLY A 240 -2.79 -0.49 1.03
CA GLY A 240 -2.02 0.71 0.77
C GLY A 240 -2.73 1.73 -0.12
N GLU A 241 -4.06 1.71 -0.12
CA GLU A 241 -4.95 2.66 -0.82
C GLU A 241 -4.96 4.05 -0.16
N VAL A 242 -4.46 4.13 1.06
CA VAL A 242 -4.19 5.36 1.81
C VAL A 242 -2.92 5.19 2.61
N SER A 243 -2.10 6.24 2.71
CA SER A 243 -0.91 6.20 3.54
C SER A 243 -1.22 6.49 5.01
N PRO A 244 -0.42 5.97 5.95
CA PRO A 244 -0.52 6.37 7.37
C PRO A 244 -0.31 7.86 7.58
N ALA A 245 0.50 8.53 6.76
CA ALA A 245 0.71 9.97 6.83
C ALA A 245 -0.56 10.74 6.42
N GLN A 246 -1.25 10.34 5.35
CA GLN A 246 -2.55 10.92 4.96
C GLN A 246 -3.57 10.79 6.10
N VAL A 247 -3.67 9.59 6.70
CA VAL A 247 -4.59 9.36 7.82
C VAL A 247 -4.21 10.19 9.04
N TRP A 248 -2.91 10.25 9.38
CA TRP A 248 -2.40 11.04 10.51
C TRP A 248 -2.78 12.52 10.37
N HIS A 249 -2.41 13.15 9.25
CA HIS A 249 -2.63 14.57 9.04
C HIS A 249 -4.12 14.94 8.98
N ALA A 250 -4.94 14.12 8.32
CA ALA A 250 -6.38 14.35 8.27
C ALA A 250 -7.02 14.28 9.66
N VAL A 251 -6.66 13.28 10.46
CA VAL A 251 -7.25 13.09 11.80
C VAL A 251 -6.70 14.08 12.82
N ALA A 252 -5.40 14.39 12.79
CA ALA A 252 -4.79 15.39 13.67
C ALA A 252 -5.41 16.78 13.49
N GLY A 253 -5.84 17.11 12.27
CA GLY A 253 -6.54 18.36 11.96
C GLY A 253 -8.03 18.39 12.37
N ALA A 254 -8.63 17.27 12.80
CA ALA A 254 -10.06 17.19 13.13
C ALA A 254 -10.46 17.89 14.43
N GLY A 255 -9.48 18.27 15.26
CA GLY A 255 -9.72 18.81 16.60
C GLY A 255 -10.19 17.75 17.62
N GLY A 256 -10.26 18.14 18.89
CA GLY A 256 -10.64 17.24 19.98
C GLY A 256 -9.59 16.18 20.34
N SER A 257 -9.97 15.16 21.12
CA SER A 257 -9.04 14.11 21.57
C SER A 257 -8.96 12.98 20.55
N VAL A 258 -7.98 13.05 19.67
CA VAL A 258 -7.71 12.02 18.63
C VAL A 258 -6.53 11.10 18.98
N SER A 259 -5.87 11.32 20.13
CA SER A 259 -4.68 10.59 20.55
C SER A 259 -4.87 9.08 20.60
N THR A 260 -6.03 8.59 21.05
CA THR A 260 -6.35 7.17 21.07
C THR A 260 -6.35 6.57 19.66
N PHE A 261 -6.89 7.26 18.67
CA PHE A 261 -6.86 6.76 17.28
C PHE A 261 -5.45 6.80 16.68
N LEU A 262 -4.70 7.88 16.91
CA LEU A 262 -3.32 7.98 16.43
C LEU A 262 -2.44 6.88 17.06
N GLY A 263 -2.72 6.49 18.32
CA GLY A 263 -2.10 5.34 18.95
C GLY A 263 -2.38 4.01 18.24
N GLU A 264 -3.55 3.85 17.59
CA GLU A 264 -3.83 2.64 16.79
C GLU A 264 -2.97 2.56 15.53
N LEU A 265 -2.63 3.69 14.91
CA LEU A 265 -1.62 3.72 13.84
C LEU A 265 -0.25 3.32 14.39
N GLY A 266 0.11 3.79 15.60
CA GLY A 266 1.32 3.38 16.29
C GLY A 266 1.39 1.87 16.56
N TRP A 267 0.26 1.22 16.92
CA TRP A 267 0.19 -0.24 17.06
C TRP A 267 0.51 -0.97 15.75
N ARG A 268 0.04 -0.45 14.61
CA ARG A 268 0.36 -0.99 13.30
C ARG A 268 1.86 -0.92 13.01
N ASP A 269 2.48 0.21 13.31
CA ASP A 269 3.93 0.40 13.18
C ASP A 269 4.71 -0.51 14.13
N TYR A 270 4.27 -0.62 15.39
CA TYR A 270 4.87 -1.54 16.34
C TYR A 270 4.83 -2.99 15.86
N ALA A 271 3.69 -3.44 15.35
CA ALA A 271 3.56 -4.80 14.81
C ALA A 271 4.55 -5.06 13.67
N ALA A 272 4.80 -4.08 12.80
CA ALA A 272 5.80 -4.17 11.73
C ALA A 272 7.25 -4.21 12.25
N ASN A 273 7.51 -3.64 13.42
CA ASN A 273 8.85 -3.64 14.03
C ASN A 273 9.19 -4.92 14.80
N VAL A 274 8.20 -5.80 15.07
CA VAL A 274 8.42 -7.08 15.79
C VAL A 274 8.35 -8.30 14.87
N ILE A 275 8.14 -8.10 13.56
CA ILE A 275 8.23 -9.14 12.52
C ILE A 275 9.68 -9.26 12.05
#